data_068a37b2b5705ff102a5252866333c98
#
_entry.id   068a37b2b5705ff102a5252866333c98
#
_cell.length_a   1.000
_cell.length_b   1.000
_cell.length_c   1.000
_cell.angle_alpha   90.00
_cell.angle_beta   90.00
_cell.angle_gamma   90.00
#
_symmetry.space_group_name_H-M   'P 1'
#
loop_
_entity.id
_entity.type
_entity.pdbx_description
1 polymer ?
#
loop_
_entity_poly.entity_id
_entity_poly.type
_entity_poly.pdbx_seq_one_letter_code
_entity_poly.pdbx_strand_id
1 'polypeptide(L)'
;IFVEKNIDNRKKLSKLVAQLGTVAMFDAPDSEMLAVWLNGMFVEDQIAISGATLRYLIDRVGTSMNLLKNEADKLRSYAVEKGSVSKEDIDLLCVNQVEDKIFDMIDAISEQKQQKAMELYDDLLYLQEAPMKILVLITRNFMQLLKIRFALDTGTPEGQIASAFGIRPYFVKKYIAQARSFTKEQLLSCVRLCQEADTSIKTGKMRDKLATEMVILELLLHGGEKQEV
;
A
#
# COMPACT_ATOMS: atom_id res chain seq x y z
N ILE A 1 31.60 -5.85 -16.22
CA ILE A 1 30.46 -4.99 -15.75
C ILE A 1 30.21 -5.35 -14.29
N PHE A 2 30.24 -4.35 -13.40
CA PHE A 2 29.91 -4.48 -12.00
C PHE A 2 28.54 -3.80 -11.79
N VAL A 3 27.62 -4.46 -11.10
CA VAL A 3 26.30 -3.92 -10.74
C VAL A 3 26.11 -4.07 -9.24
N GLU A 4 26.08 -2.94 -8.54
CA GLU A 4 25.98 -2.89 -7.08
C GLU A 4 24.87 -1.94 -6.66
N LYS A 5 24.13 -2.31 -5.60
CA LYS A 5 23.06 -1.45 -5.06
C LYS A 5 23.60 -0.28 -4.22
N ASN A 6 24.71 -0.51 -3.52
CA ASN A 6 25.33 0.49 -2.65
C ASN A 6 26.85 0.46 -2.88
N ILE A 7 27.40 1.56 -3.37
CA ILE A 7 28.83 1.70 -3.62
C ILE A 7 29.44 2.63 -2.56
N ASP A 8 30.43 2.13 -1.82
CA ASP A 8 31.28 2.99 -1.01
C ASP A 8 32.44 3.53 -1.88
N ASN A 9 32.31 4.79 -2.30
CA ASN A 9 33.29 5.48 -3.16
C ASN A 9 34.67 5.62 -2.51
N ARG A 10 34.84 5.32 -1.23
CA ARG A 10 36.12 5.34 -0.51
C ARG A 10 36.93 4.07 -0.73
N LYS A 11 36.30 2.97 -1.13
CA LYS A 11 36.97 1.69 -1.36
C LYS A 11 37.88 1.72 -2.58
N LYS A 12 39.02 1.00 -2.49
CA LYS A 12 40.00 0.91 -3.57
C LYS A 12 39.39 0.42 -4.89
N LEU A 13 38.46 -0.55 -4.83
CA LEU A 13 37.81 -1.10 -6.02
C LEU A 13 37.01 -0.03 -6.75
N SER A 14 36.18 0.75 -6.02
CA SER A 14 35.36 1.83 -6.61
C SER A 14 36.24 2.88 -7.31
N LYS A 15 37.36 3.27 -6.67
CA LYS A 15 38.32 4.21 -7.25
C LYS A 15 39.00 3.66 -8.50
N LEU A 16 39.36 2.38 -8.50
CA LEU A 16 39.99 1.72 -9.64
C LEU A 16 39.02 1.64 -10.83
N VAL A 17 37.76 1.26 -10.57
CA VAL A 17 36.71 1.21 -11.61
C VAL A 17 36.48 2.59 -12.21
N ALA A 18 36.45 3.64 -11.38
CA ALA A 18 36.27 5.03 -11.84
C ALA A 18 37.48 5.53 -12.70
N GLN A 19 38.69 5.00 -12.46
CA GLN A 19 39.88 5.35 -13.24
C GLN A 19 39.95 4.59 -14.56
N LEU A 20 39.50 3.33 -14.60
CA LEU A 20 39.67 2.45 -15.76
C LEU A 20 38.43 2.35 -16.64
N GLY A 21 37.30 2.87 -16.20
CA GLY A 21 36.01 2.74 -16.88
C GLY A 21 35.03 3.85 -16.58
N THR A 22 33.80 3.63 -16.95
CA THR A 22 32.66 4.55 -16.70
C THR A 22 31.85 4.06 -15.54
N VAL A 23 31.59 4.94 -14.56
CA VAL A 23 30.63 4.69 -13.45
C VAL A 23 29.35 5.42 -13.75
N ALA A 24 28.26 4.68 -13.91
CA ALA A 24 26.93 5.24 -14.06
C ALA A 24 26.13 5.00 -12.77
N MET A 25 25.54 6.05 -12.20
CA MET A 25 24.66 5.97 -11.05
C MET A 25 23.21 6.04 -11.53
N PHE A 26 22.41 5.09 -11.08
CA PHE A 26 20.97 5.00 -11.40
C PHE A 26 20.18 5.09 -10.08
N ASP A 27 20.09 6.29 -9.56
CA ASP A 27 19.29 6.56 -8.38
C ASP A 27 17.79 6.47 -8.70
N ALA A 28 16.99 6.10 -7.69
CA ALA A 28 15.54 6.11 -7.85
C ALA A 28 15.08 7.57 -8.11
N PRO A 29 14.30 7.80 -9.19
CA PRO A 29 13.84 9.13 -9.51
C PRO A 29 12.91 9.67 -8.41
N ASP A 30 12.97 10.96 -8.15
CA ASP A 30 12.03 11.66 -7.29
C ASP A 30 10.66 11.84 -7.96
N SER A 31 9.68 12.35 -7.22
CA SER A 31 8.32 12.52 -7.72
C SER A 31 8.22 13.53 -8.88
N GLU A 32 9.12 14.52 -8.95
CA GLU A 32 9.13 15.49 -10.04
C GLU A 32 9.68 14.88 -11.32
N MET A 33 10.77 14.15 -11.22
CA MET A 33 11.35 13.39 -12.34
C MET A 33 10.36 12.33 -12.87
N LEU A 34 9.65 11.64 -11.98
CA LEU A 34 8.60 10.70 -12.36
C LEU A 34 7.44 11.39 -13.08
N ALA A 35 7.02 12.58 -12.62
CA ALA A 35 5.97 13.33 -13.27
C ALA A 35 6.38 13.78 -14.68
N VAL A 36 7.62 14.25 -14.86
CA VAL A 36 8.16 14.62 -16.20
C VAL A 36 8.20 13.40 -17.12
N TRP A 37 8.71 12.28 -16.63
CA TRP A 37 8.77 11.03 -17.38
C TRP A 37 7.38 10.53 -17.82
N LEU A 38 6.43 10.47 -16.87
CA LEU A 38 5.03 10.10 -17.18
C LEU A 38 4.39 11.06 -18.18
N ASN A 39 4.59 12.37 -18.02
CA ASN A 39 4.06 13.35 -18.96
C ASN A 39 4.55 13.07 -20.39
N GLY A 40 5.83 12.71 -20.55
CA GLY A 40 6.38 12.33 -21.86
C GLY A 40 5.59 11.21 -22.52
N MET A 41 5.21 10.16 -21.75
CA MET A 41 4.43 9.04 -22.28
C MET A 41 3.03 9.47 -22.80
N PHE A 42 2.34 10.37 -22.10
CA PHE A 42 1.03 10.88 -22.53
C PHE A 42 1.13 11.84 -23.73
N VAL A 43 2.18 12.66 -23.76
CA VAL A 43 2.42 13.59 -24.88
C VAL A 43 2.68 12.84 -26.18
N GLU A 44 3.40 11.71 -26.14
CA GLU A 44 3.63 10.85 -27.32
C GLU A 44 2.32 10.41 -27.98
N ASP A 45 1.27 10.16 -27.21
CA ASP A 45 -0.05 9.76 -27.70
C ASP A 45 -1.03 10.94 -27.86
N GLN A 46 -0.55 12.19 -27.71
CA GLN A 46 -1.36 13.41 -27.79
C GLN A 46 -2.48 13.46 -26.74
N ILE A 47 -2.28 12.82 -25.59
CA ILE A 47 -3.24 12.77 -24.48
C ILE A 47 -2.90 13.89 -23.48
N ALA A 48 -3.85 14.75 -23.18
CA ALA A 48 -3.69 15.83 -22.22
C ALA A 48 -3.81 15.30 -20.77
N ILE A 49 -2.83 15.62 -19.94
CA ILE A 49 -2.86 15.31 -18.50
C ILE A 49 -2.28 16.49 -17.71
N SER A 50 -2.95 16.91 -16.63
CA SER A 50 -2.45 18.01 -15.81
C SER A 50 -1.33 17.55 -14.87
N GLY A 51 -0.39 18.45 -14.50
CA GLY A 51 0.63 18.15 -13.50
C GLY A 51 0.05 17.75 -12.13
N ALA A 52 -1.14 18.25 -11.79
CA ALA A 52 -1.85 17.84 -10.57
C ALA A 52 -2.38 16.40 -10.68
N THR A 53 -2.85 16.01 -11.85
CA THR A 53 -3.32 14.65 -12.14
C THR A 53 -2.15 13.64 -12.16
N LEU A 54 -0.99 14.04 -12.71
CA LEU A 54 0.23 13.23 -12.68
C LEU A 54 0.73 12.97 -11.24
N ARG A 55 0.76 14.02 -10.41
CA ARG A 55 1.11 13.86 -8.98
C ARG A 55 0.12 12.95 -8.26
N TYR A 56 -1.17 13.09 -8.53
CA TYR A 56 -2.20 12.22 -7.99
C TYR A 56 -1.99 10.75 -8.39
N LEU A 57 -1.62 10.48 -9.65
CA LEU A 57 -1.27 9.14 -10.13
C LEU A 57 -0.07 8.57 -9.35
N ILE A 58 0.99 9.36 -9.18
CA ILE A 58 2.19 8.95 -8.42
C ILE A 58 1.85 8.68 -6.96
N ASP A 59 1.05 9.54 -6.32
CA ASP A 59 0.62 9.35 -4.93
C ASP A 59 -0.22 8.09 -4.73
N ARG A 60 -1.04 7.74 -5.72
CA ARG A 60 -1.90 6.57 -5.67
C ARG A 60 -1.14 5.27 -5.95
N VAL A 61 -0.31 5.23 -6.99
CA VAL A 61 0.41 4.03 -7.46
C VAL A 61 1.72 3.82 -6.69
N GLY A 62 2.38 4.91 -6.27
CA GLY A 62 3.71 4.92 -5.66
C GLY A 62 4.81 5.20 -6.68
N THR A 63 6.07 5.13 -6.22
CA THR A 63 7.25 5.57 -6.99
C THR A 63 7.90 4.45 -7.82
N SER A 64 7.31 3.26 -7.89
CA SER A 64 7.82 2.17 -8.72
C SER A 64 7.56 2.46 -10.21
N MET A 65 8.62 2.70 -10.98
CA MET A 65 8.52 2.99 -12.42
C MET A 65 7.77 1.89 -13.20
N ASN A 66 7.96 0.62 -12.86
CA ASN A 66 7.28 -0.48 -13.53
C ASN A 66 5.76 -0.44 -13.27
N LEU A 67 5.35 -0.20 -12.02
CA LEU A 67 3.93 -0.07 -11.68
C LEU A 67 3.33 1.17 -12.34
N LEU A 68 4.01 2.32 -12.24
CA LEU A 68 3.57 3.56 -12.89
C LEU A 68 3.42 3.40 -14.39
N LYS A 69 4.37 2.71 -15.05
CA LYS A 69 4.30 2.42 -16.48
C LYS A 69 3.05 1.61 -16.82
N ASN A 70 2.81 0.53 -16.11
CA ASN A 70 1.65 -0.33 -16.36
C ASN A 70 0.32 0.43 -16.17
N GLU A 71 0.23 1.27 -15.12
CA GLU A 71 -0.96 2.08 -14.89
C GLU A 71 -1.11 3.20 -15.94
N ALA A 72 0.00 3.84 -16.34
CA ALA A 72 -0.01 4.83 -17.40
C ALA A 72 -0.42 4.21 -18.74
N ASP A 73 0.06 3.01 -19.09
CA ASP A 73 -0.31 2.32 -20.32
C ASP A 73 -1.83 1.99 -20.36
N LYS A 74 -2.44 1.61 -19.22
CA LYS A 74 -3.90 1.43 -19.12
C LYS A 74 -4.65 2.74 -19.34
N LEU A 75 -4.21 3.80 -18.68
CA LEU A 75 -4.81 5.14 -18.82
C LEU A 75 -4.69 5.67 -20.24
N ARG A 76 -3.54 5.50 -20.89
CA ARG A 76 -3.29 5.87 -22.28
C ARG A 76 -4.26 5.15 -23.22
N SER A 77 -4.35 3.81 -23.06
CA SER A 77 -5.27 3.01 -23.88
C SER A 77 -6.73 3.42 -23.72
N TYR A 78 -7.14 3.78 -22.51
CA TYR A 78 -8.50 4.26 -22.22
C TYR A 78 -8.76 5.67 -22.80
N ALA A 79 -7.74 6.53 -22.76
CA ALA A 79 -7.88 7.93 -23.13
C ALA A 79 -7.65 8.24 -24.63
N VAL A 80 -7.37 7.23 -25.47
CA VAL A 80 -7.12 7.41 -26.92
C VAL A 80 -8.24 8.19 -27.60
N GLU A 81 -9.50 7.84 -27.33
CA GLU A 81 -10.66 8.52 -27.93
C GLU A 81 -11.03 9.81 -27.19
N LYS A 82 -10.79 9.86 -25.87
CA LYS A 82 -11.13 10.99 -25.01
C LYS A 82 -10.14 12.15 -25.13
N GLY A 83 -8.89 11.88 -25.49
CA GLY A 83 -7.80 12.86 -25.63
C GLY A 83 -7.28 13.44 -24.30
N SER A 84 -7.80 13.01 -23.15
CA SER A 84 -7.37 13.54 -21.85
C SER A 84 -7.58 12.54 -20.70
N VAL A 85 -6.78 12.68 -19.63
CA VAL A 85 -6.91 11.91 -18.39
C VAL A 85 -7.23 12.83 -17.23
N SER A 86 -8.29 12.48 -16.50
CA SER A 86 -8.73 13.15 -15.26
C SER A 86 -8.38 12.33 -14.01
N LYS A 87 -8.65 12.88 -12.81
CA LYS A 87 -8.50 12.14 -11.55
C LYS A 87 -9.51 11.00 -11.44
N GLU A 88 -10.71 11.21 -11.94
CA GLU A 88 -11.79 10.23 -11.96
C GLU A 88 -11.42 9.01 -12.80
N ASP A 89 -10.69 9.21 -13.92
CA ASP A 89 -10.17 8.11 -14.74
C ASP A 89 -9.11 7.30 -13.99
N ILE A 90 -8.25 7.97 -13.20
CA ILE A 90 -7.27 7.30 -12.35
C ILE A 90 -7.98 6.50 -11.26
N ASP A 91 -9.01 7.06 -10.62
CA ASP A 91 -9.78 6.36 -9.60
C ASP A 91 -10.50 5.13 -10.15
N LEU A 92 -10.97 5.21 -11.38
CA LEU A 92 -11.65 4.10 -12.06
C LEU A 92 -10.68 2.98 -12.47
N LEU A 93 -9.51 3.32 -13.02
CA LEU A 93 -8.63 2.35 -13.71
C LEU A 93 -7.43 1.90 -12.87
N CYS A 94 -6.88 2.80 -12.03
CA CYS A 94 -5.69 2.56 -11.23
C CYS A 94 -6.03 2.11 -9.80
N VAL A 95 -7.05 1.28 -9.67
CA VAL A 95 -7.44 0.71 -8.37
C VAL A 95 -6.45 -0.39 -8.00
N ASN A 96 -5.77 -0.24 -6.87
CA ASN A 96 -5.14 -1.40 -6.24
C ASN A 96 -6.22 -2.21 -5.52
N GLN A 97 -6.95 -3.02 -6.30
CA GLN A 97 -8.11 -3.76 -5.81
C GLN A 97 -7.84 -4.54 -4.53
N VAL A 98 -6.64 -5.06 -4.36
CA VAL A 98 -6.26 -5.84 -3.18
C VAL A 98 -6.07 -4.95 -1.96
N GLU A 99 -5.29 -3.88 -2.05
CA GLU A 99 -5.07 -2.96 -0.93
C GLU A 99 -6.37 -2.24 -0.52
N ASP A 100 -7.15 -1.76 -1.48
CA ASP A 100 -8.43 -1.09 -1.21
C ASP A 100 -9.42 -2.06 -0.54
N LYS A 101 -9.52 -3.33 -1.01
CA LYS A 101 -10.37 -4.34 -0.35
C LYS A 101 -9.91 -4.69 1.06
N ILE A 102 -8.61 -4.71 1.34
CA ILE A 102 -8.09 -4.89 2.71
C ILE A 102 -8.47 -3.70 3.59
N PHE A 103 -8.37 -2.46 3.09
CA PHE A 103 -8.85 -1.29 3.83
C PHE A 103 -10.34 -1.37 4.15
N ASP A 104 -11.16 -1.66 3.13
CA ASP A 104 -12.61 -1.77 3.29
C ASP A 104 -12.99 -2.92 4.24
N MET A 105 -12.22 -4.03 4.23
CA MET A 105 -12.40 -5.14 5.18
C MET A 105 -12.11 -4.70 6.62
N ILE A 106 -11.06 -3.91 6.85
CA ILE A 106 -10.74 -3.41 8.20
C ILE A 106 -11.78 -2.40 8.67
N ASP A 107 -12.33 -1.58 7.78
CA ASP A 107 -13.48 -0.73 8.11
C ASP A 107 -14.70 -1.59 8.49
N ALA A 108 -15.00 -2.63 7.71
CA ALA A 108 -16.09 -3.56 8.04
C ALA A 108 -15.88 -4.28 9.38
N ILE A 109 -14.63 -4.63 9.71
CA ILE A 109 -14.27 -5.22 11.00
C ILE A 109 -14.51 -4.21 12.14
N SER A 110 -14.06 -2.96 11.98
CA SER A 110 -14.26 -1.91 12.99
C SER A 110 -15.75 -1.59 13.26
N GLU A 111 -16.59 -1.79 12.24
CA GLU A 111 -18.01 -1.55 12.27
C GLU A 111 -18.84 -2.83 12.62
N GLN A 112 -18.16 -3.95 12.89
CA GLN A 112 -18.78 -5.28 13.16
C GLN A 112 -19.70 -5.78 12.02
N LYS A 113 -19.44 -5.37 10.79
CA LYS A 113 -20.18 -5.78 9.59
C LYS A 113 -19.66 -7.12 9.07
N GLN A 114 -20.01 -8.22 9.76
CA GLN A 114 -19.49 -9.56 9.47
C GLN A 114 -19.70 -9.97 8.00
N GLN A 115 -20.92 -9.82 7.49
CA GLN A 115 -21.23 -10.21 6.11
C GLN A 115 -20.32 -9.48 5.12
N LYS A 116 -20.13 -8.16 5.30
CA LYS A 116 -19.30 -7.35 4.41
C LYS A 116 -17.83 -7.72 4.47
N ALA A 117 -17.30 -8.01 5.66
CA ALA A 117 -15.91 -8.44 5.81
C ALA A 117 -15.66 -9.78 5.10
N MET A 118 -16.60 -10.74 5.22
CA MET A 118 -16.49 -12.03 4.53
C MET A 118 -16.66 -11.92 3.02
N GLU A 119 -17.60 -11.09 2.52
CA GLU A 119 -17.72 -10.80 1.08
C GLU A 119 -16.42 -10.25 0.49
N LEU A 120 -15.75 -9.33 1.19
CA LEU A 120 -14.47 -8.76 0.75
C LEU A 120 -13.34 -9.80 0.77
N TYR A 121 -13.36 -10.74 1.71
CA TYR A 121 -12.44 -11.87 1.73
C TYR A 121 -12.67 -12.80 0.54
N ASP A 122 -13.92 -13.16 0.26
CA ASP A 122 -14.28 -14.00 -0.89
C ASP A 122 -13.90 -13.33 -2.22
N ASP A 123 -14.09 -12.03 -2.33
CA ASP A 123 -13.65 -11.23 -3.48
C ASP A 123 -12.13 -11.31 -3.68
N LEU A 124 -11.34 -11.26 -2.58
CA LEU A 124 -9.88 -11.40 -2.67
C LEU A 124 -9.48 -12.81 -3.12
N LEU A 125 -10.19 -13.84 -2.65
CA LEU A 125 -9.99 -15.22 -3.13
C LEU A 125 -10.36 -15.37 -4.61
N TYR A 126 -11.44 -14.71 -5.06
CA TYR A 126 -11.84 -14.69 -6.47
C TYR A 126 -10.79 -14.02 -7.36
N LEU A 127 -10.10 -13.00 -6.85
CA LEU A 127 -8.92 -12.39 -7.49
C LEU A 127 -7.66 -13.28 -7.45
N GLN A 128 -7.81 -14.54 -7.01
CA GLN A 128 -6.74 -15.53 -6.88
C GLN A 128 -5.62 -15.12 -5.90
N GLU A 129 -5.94 -14.27 -4.93
CA GLU A 129 -5.01 -13.96 -3.87
C GLU A 129 -4.91 -15.14 -2.88
N ALA A 130 -3.68 -15.55 -2.55
CA ALA A 130 -3.47 -16.64 -1.61
C ALA A 130 -3.93 -16.22 -0.19
N PRO A 131 -4.66 -17.08 0.56
CA PRO A 131 -5.13 -16.78 1.92
C PRO A 131 -4.02 -16.29 2.85
N MET A 132 -2.85 -16.93 2.78
CA MET A 132 -1.67 -16.50 3.53
C MET A 132 -1.22 -15.09 3.19
N LYS A 133 -1.30 -14.67 1.92
CA LYS A 133 -0.99 -13.30 1.50
C LYS A 133 -2.01 -12.31 2.04
N ILE A 134 -3.29 -12.67 2.03
CA ILE A 134 -4.37 -11.85 2.62
C ILE A 134 -4.11 -11.64 4.12
N LEU A 135 -3.80 -12.70 4.86
CA LEU A 135 -3.45 -12.63 6.29
C LEU A 135 -2.25 -11.69 6.55
N VAL A 136 -1.20 -11.80 5.73
CA VAL A 136 -0.02 -10.92 5.83
C VAL A 136 -0.40 -9.45 5.60
N LEU A 137 -1.28 -9.16 4.62
CA LEU A 137 -1.74 -7.81 4.34
C LEU A 137 -2.61 -7.24 5.47
N ILE A 138 -3.51 -8.05 6.04
CA ILE A 138 -4.30 -7.69 7.22
C ILE A 138 -3.37 -7.38 8.41
N THR A 139 -2.42 -8.28 8.69
CA THR A 139 -1.45 -8.10 9.78
C THR A 139 -0.66 -6.81 9.62
N ARG A 140 -0.13 -6.57 8.41
CA ARG A 140 0.62 -5.35 8.09
C ARG A 140 -0.21 -4.10 8.30
N ASN A 141 -1.49 -4.15 7.94
CA ASN A 141 -2.39 -3.01 8.10
C ASN A 141 -2.63 -2.73 9.60
N PHE A 142 -2.99 -3.72 10.43
CA PHE A 142 -3.16 -3.54 11.87
C PHE A 142 -1.88 -3.06 12.56
N MET A 143 -0.72 -3.57 12.18
CA MET A 143 0.57 -3.05 12.68
C MET A 143 0.78 -1.57 12.32
N GLN A 144 0.37 -1.16 11.12
CA GLN A 144 0.45 0.23 10.68
C GLN A 144 -0.51 1.11 11.49
N LEU A 145 -1.75 0.66 11.68
CA LEU A 145 -2.75 1.35 12.51
C LEU A 145 -2.27 1.52 13.96
N LEU A 146 -1.66 0.48 14.54
CA LEU A 146 -1.10 0.55 15.90
C LEU A 146 0.01 1.61 16.02
N LYS A 147 0.92 1.68 15.05
CA LYS A 147 1.98 2.71 15.01
C LYS A 147 1.38 4.12 14.91
N ILE A 148 0.39 4.30 14.04
CA ILE A 148 -0.29 5.60 13.86
C ILE A 148 -1.05 5.97 15.12
N ARG A 149 -1.80 5.04 15.72
CA ARG A 149 -2.52 5.28 16.96
C ARG A 149 -1.59 5.75 18.08
N PHE A 150 -0.46 5.05 18.25
CA PHE A 150 0.57 5.45 19.22
C PHE A 150 1.12 6.86 18.94
N ALA A 151 1.40 7.18 17.69
CA ALA A 151 1.89 8.50 17.30
C ALA A 151 0.87 9.61 17.58
N LEU A 152 -0.41 9.36 17.28
CA LEU A 152 -1.50 10.30 17.58
C LEU A 152 -1.66 10.52 19.09
N ASP A 153 -1.63 9.44 19.88
CA ASP A 153 -1.74 9.51 21.35
C ASP A 153 -0.54 10.22 22.00
N THR A 154 0.64 10.19 21.36
CA THR A 154 1.84 10.93 21.80
C THR A 154 1.94 12.35 21.22
N GLY A 155 0.91 12.83 20.53
CA GLY A 155 0.82 14.21 20.03
C GLY A 155 1.57 14.47 18.72
N THR A 156 1.91 13.42 17.94
CA THR A 156 2.50 13.61 16.61
C THR A 156 1.49 14.30 15.68
N PRO A 157 1.84 15.43 15.04
CA PRO A 157 0.96 16.12 14.11
C PRO A 157 0.59 15.23 12.91
N GLU A 158 -0.69 15.24 12.49
CA GLU A 158 -1.16 14.43 11.36
C GLU A 158 -0.36 14.66 10.07
N GLY A 159 0.08 15.88 9.82
CA GLY A 159 0.90 16.23 8.65
C GLY A 159 2.27 15.54 8.61
N GLN A 160 2.76 15.01 9.73
CA GLN A 160 4.03 14.29 9.83
C GLN A 160 3.87 12.77 9.70
N ILE A 161 2.64 12.24 9.79
CA ILE A 161 2.37 10.79 9.75
C ILE A 161 2.87 10.17 8.44
N ALA A 162 2.65 10.85 7.29
CA ALA A 162 3.09 10.37 5.99
C ALA A 162 4.60 10.07 5.96
N SER A 163 5.41 11.06 6.33
CA SER A 163 6.87 10.96 6.31
C SER A 163 7.42 10.05 7.41
N ALA A 164 6.83 10.10 8.61
CA ALA A 164 7.30 9.31 9.76
C ALA A 164 7.14 7.79 9.53
N PHE A 165 6.09 7.38 8.82
CA PHE A 165 5.78 5.95 8.61
C PHE A 165 5.88 5.49 7.16
N GLY A 166 6.36 6.34 6.25
CA GLY A 166 6.52 5.99 4.82
C GLY A 166 5.18 5.68 4.15
N ILE A 167 4.11 6.37 4.54
CA ILE A 167 2.76 6.17 4.00
C ILE A 167 2.57 7.09 2.80
N ARG A 168 2.06 6.54 1.70
CA ARG A 168 1.69 7.35 0.53
C ARG A 168 0.64 8.39 0.93
N PRO A 169 0.77 9.67 0.50
CA PRO A 169 -0.13 10.77 0.88
C PRO A 169 -1.62 10.45 0.70
N TYR A 170 -1.95 9.73 -0.37
CA TYR A 170 -3.31 9.28 -0.68
C TYR A 170 -3.95 8.47 0.48
N PHE A 171 -3.18 7.58 1.13
CA PHE A 171 -3.70 6.69 2.16
C PHE A 171 -3.67 7.27 3.58
N VAL A 172 -2.96 8.39 3.81
CA VAL A 172 -2.76 8.93 5.17
C VAL A 172 -4.07 9.20 5.88
N LYS A 173 -5.02 9.87 5.21
CA LYS A 173 -6.33 10.19 5.81
C LYS A 173 -7.13 8.93 6.15
N LYS A 174 -7.10 7.91 5.28
CA LYS A 174 -7.76 6.63 5.53
C LYS A 174 -7.14 5.94 6.76
N TYR A 175 -5.82 5.84 6.83
CA TYR A 175 -5.13 5.25 7.97
C TYR A 175 -5.40 5.97 9.29
N ILE A 176 -5.40 7.31 9.30
CA ILE A 176 -5.72 8.09 10.51
C ILE A 176 -7.16 7.83 10.96
N ALA A 177 -8.13 7.83 10.03
CA ALA A 177 -9.51 7.54 10.34
C ALA A 177 -9.67 6.14 10.94
N GLN A 178 -9.10 5.12 10.31
CA GLN A 178 -9.11 3.74 10.82
C GLN A 178 -8.39 3.63 12.18
N ALA A 179 -7.22 4.26 12.36
CA ALA A 179 -6.52 4.20 13.64
C ALA A 179 -7.33 4.82 14.80
N ARG A 180 -8.22 5.77 14.49
CA ARG A 180 -9.12 6.39 15.49
C ARG A 180 -10.34 5.51 15.81
N SER A 181 -10.75 4.60 14.93
CA SER A 181 -11.88 3.70 15.18
C SER A 181 -11.56 2.55 16.13
N PHE A 182 -10.28 2.35 16.48
CA PHE A 182 -9.82 1.31 17.40
C PHE A 182 -9.13 1.91 18.62
N THR A 183 -9.22 1.23 19.76
CA THR A 183 -8.34 1.51 20.90
C THR A 183 -6.96 0.87 20.66
N LYS A 184 -5.97 1.28 21.44
CA LYS A 184 -4.63 0.70 21.38
C LYS A 184 -4.65 -0.78 21.77
N GLU A 185 -5.44 -1.13 22.77
CA GLU A 185 -5.61 -2.49 23.29
C GLU A 185 -6.25 -3.40 22.22
N GLN A 186 -7.28 -2.91 21.52
CA GLN A 186 -7.90 -3.60 20.41
C GLN A 186 -6.89 -3.87 19.29
N LEU A 187 -6.11 -2.86 18.88
CA LEU A 187 -5.09 -3.04 17.84
C LEU A 187 -4.00 -4.04 18.25
N LEU A 188 -3.58 -4.04 19.51
CA LEU A 188 -2.63 -5.03 20.04
C LEU A 188 -3.22 -6.44 19.98
N SER A 189 -4.49 -6.59 20.35
CA SER A 189 -5.20 -7.87 20.28
C SER A 189 -5.32 -8.37 18.83
N CYS A 190 -5.71 -7.49 17.89
CA CYS A 190 -5.80 -7.82 16.48
C CYS A 190 -4.45 -8.30 15.91
N VAL A 191 -3.35 -7.60 16.23
CA VAL A 191 -2.01 -8.02 15.79
C VAL A 191 -1.65 -9.38 16.36
N ARG A 192 -1.97 -9.65 17.64
CA ARG A 192 -1.70 -10.95 18.29
C ARG A 192 -2.45 -12.08 17.60
N LEU A 193 -3.76 -11.92 17.36
CA LEU A 193 -4.57 -12.92 16.64
C LEU A 193 -3.99 -13.25 15.27
N CYS A 194 -3.58 -12.25 14.52
CA CYS A 194 -2.94 -12.46 13.22
C CYS A 194 -1.62 -13.24 13.35
N GLN A 195 -0.80 -12.97 14.37
CA GLN A 195 0.47 -13.68 14.60
C GLN A 195 0.25 -15.14 15.01
N GLU A 196 -0.77 -15.41 15.81
CA GLU A 196 -1.14 -16.78 16.22
C GLU A 196 -1.60 -17.60 15.00
N ALA A 197 -2.40 -17.01 14.11
CA ALA A 197 -2.81 -17.66 12.87
C ALA A 197 -1.62 -17.91 11.93
N ASP A 198 -0.73 -16.93 11.74
CA ASP A 198 0.50 -17.09 10.94
C ASP A 198 1.35 -18.25 11.47
N THR A 199 1.50 -18.34 12.79
CA THR A 199 2.23 -19.43 13.45
C THR A 199 1.52 -20.78 13.24
N SER A 200 0.20 -20.83 13.35
CA SER A 200 -0.59 -22.04 13.15
C SER A 200 -0.49 -22.59 11.74
N ILE A 201 -0.47 -21.70 10.74
CA ILE A 201 -0.25 -22.06 9.32
C ILE A 201 1.18 -22.60 9.13
N LYS A 202 2.19 -21.85 9.57
CA LYS A 202 3.61 -22.22 9.38
C LYS A 202 4.01 -23.50 10.09
N THR A 203 3.36 -23.82 11.21
CA THR A 203 3.58 -25.09 11.94
C THR A 203 2.71 -26.23 11.44
N GLY A 204 1.88 -26.03 10.43
CA GLY A 204 1.00 -27.06 9.87
C GLY A 204 -0.19 -27.44 10.76
N LYS A 205 -0.46 -26.67 11.82
CA LYS A 205 -1.61 -26.91 12.72
C LYS A 205 -2.95 -26.60 12.05
N MET A 206 -2.96 -25.66 11.11
CA MET A 206 -4.18 -25.23 10.40
C MET A 206 -3.87 -24.92 8.94
N ARG A 207 -4.84 -25.17 8.06
CA ARG A 207 -4.77 -24.76 6.66
C ARG A 207 -4.93 -23.25 6.55
N ASP A 208 -4.21 -22.63 5.63
CA ASP A 208 -4.17 -21.17 5.44
C ASP A 208 -5.54 -20.54 5.23
N LYS A 209 -6.41 -21.13 4.40
CA LYS A 209 -7.76 -20.64 4.16
C LYS A 209 -8.57 -20.60 5.46
N LEU A 210 -8.62 -21.71 6.18
CA LEU A 210 -9.38 -21.82 7.44
C LEU A 210 -8.84 -20.86 8.50
N ALA A 211 -7.50 -20.80 8.66
CA ALA A 211 -6.88 -19.92 9.63
C ALA A 211 -7.20 -18.44 9.34
N THR A 212 -7.18 -18.03 8.07
CA THR A 212 -7.49 -16.65 7.68
C THR A 212 -8.97 -16.32 7.91
N GLU A 213 -9.89 -17.25 7.57
CA GLU A 213 -11.33 -17.09 7.85
C GLU A 213 -11.60 -16.94 9.35
N MET A 214 -11.00 -17.81 10.18
CA MET A 214 -11.16 -17.75 11.64
C MET A 214 -10.63 -16.42 12.20
N VAL A 215 -9.47 -15.96 11.75
CA VAL A 215 -8.93 -14.67 12.19
C VAL A 215 -9.88 -13.53 11.85
N ILE A 216 -10.45 -13.49 10.64
CA ILE A 216 -11.40 -12.43 10.26
C ILE A 216 -12.62 -12.44 11.20
N LEU A 217 -13.15 -13.62 11.51
CA LEU A 217 -14.27 -13.76 12.44
C LEU A 217 -13.91 -13.33 13.87
N GLU A 218 -12.72 -13.72 14.37
CA GLU A 218 -12.25 -13.30 15.69
C GLU A 218 -11.97 -11.79 15.76
N LEU A 219 -11.41 -11.21 14.69
CA LEU A 219 -11.20 -9.77 14.59
C LEU A 219 -12.52 -8.99 14.66
N LEU A 220 -13.60 -9.52 14.09
CA LEU A 220 -14.94 -8.94 14.19
C LEU A 220 -15.47 -8.92 15.64
N LEU A 221 -15.18 -9.95 16.42
CA LEU A 221 -15.56 -10.00 17.83
C LEU A 221 -14.77 -9.01 18.69
N HIS A 222 -13.49 -8.81 18.40
CA HIS A 222 -12.59 -7.95 19.18
C HIS A 222 -12.53 -6.50 18.68
N GLY A 223 -12.84 -6.24 17.40
CA GLY A 223 -12.79 -4.91 16.80
C GLY A 223 -13.92 -3.97 17.21
N GLY A 224 -15.00 -4.50 17.78
CA GLY A 224 -16.24 -3.77 17.98
C GLY A 224 -16.64 -3.49 19.42
N GLU A 225 -15.88 -3.89 20.45
CA GLU A 225 -16.18 -3.49 21.82
C GLU A 225 -15.94 -1.99 22.00
N LYS A 226 -16.96 -1.19 21.66
CA LYS A 226 -17.04 0.18 22.19
C LYS A 226 -17.18 0.03 23.70
N GLN A 227 -16.16 0.40 24.46
CA GLN A 227 -16.34 0.64 25.88
C GLN A 227 -17.44 1.71 26.00
N GLU A 228 -18.61 1.32 26.49
CA GLU A 228 -19.56 2.25 27.08
C GLU A 228 -18.84 2.97 28.23
N VAL A 229 -18.58 4.25 28.06
CA VAL A 229 -18.09 5.18 29.09
C VAL A 229 -19.26 5.69 29.87
#